data_4f399f9665d020e6143f8da4cc74a7bf
#
_entry.id   4f399f9665d020e6143f8da4cc74a7bf
#
_cell.length_a   1.000
_cell.length_b   1.000
_cell.length_c   1.000
_cell.angle_alpha   90.00
_cell.angle_beta   90.00
_cell.angle_gamma   90.00
#
_symmetry.space_group_name_H-M   'P 1'
#
loop_
_entity.id
_entity.type
_entity.pdbx_description
1 polymer ?
#
loop_
_entity_poly.entity_id
_entity_poly.type
_entity_poly.pdbx_seq_one_letter_code
_entity_poly.pdbx_strand_id
1 'polypeptide(L)'
;MPRYGMIDFDYAGRLANCPPDEDGPVFMVNYMNYRERADYGDGSDGGRSGREADDEYAPVDVLDDIGAVVAYFGDVIDDQTSTGWHRIGIVQYPTRRSFIEMQSRRDFRDKHTHKEAGMDHTIVFGVPVHLVRSASEAGHADRVVFDLVRHERGLGTPAPQQATGPVEGTIMGDGRTWTELRISWLGAGDDLPPLDDVDDRERVVVRTSIDRIRTLVAAADGAHGTPGS
;
A
#
# COMPACT_ATOMS: atom_id res chain seq x y z
N MET A 1 -3.07 11.02 -18.61
CA MET A 1 -3.17 10.89 -17.14
C MET A 1 -4.00 9.67 -16.83
N PRO A 2 -3.63 8.87 -15.81
CA PRO A 2 -4.46 7.73 -15.40
C PRO A 2 -5.87 8.21 -15.06
N ARG A 3 -6.88 7.45 -15.47
CA ARG A 3 -8.29 7.82 -15.25
C ARG A 3 -8.78 7.57 -13.81
N TYR A 4 -7.94 6.98 -12.97
CA TYR A 4 -8.28 6.50 -11.62
C TYR A 4 -7.52 7.22 -10.48
N GLY A 5 -6.89 8.36 -10.77
CA GLY A 5 -6.23 9.17 -9.77
C GLY A 5 -5.36 10.28 -10.36
N MET A 6 -5.00 11.24 -9.53
CA MET A 6 -4.03 12.29 -9.85
C MET A 6 -2.63 11.85 -9.44
N ILE A 7 -1.64 12.08 -10.31
CA ILE A 7 -0.23 11.80 -10.01
C ILE A 7 0.40 13.03 -9.35
N ASP A 8 1.07 12.81 -8.21
CA ASP A 8 1.99 13.77 -7.61
C ASP A 8 3.37 13.63 -8.27
N PHE A 9 3.65 14.51 -9.23
CA PHE A 9 4.93 14.53 -9.95
C PHE A 9 6.10 14.97 -9.08
N ASP A 10 5.87 15.76 -8.03
CA ASP A 10 6.93 16.20 -7.12
C ASP A 10 7.39 15.01 -6.25
N TYR A 11 6.45 14.22 -5.75
CA TYR A 11 6.80 12.99 -5.03
C TYR A 11 7.44 11.95 -5.96
N ALA A 12 6.91 11.76 -7.18
CA ALA A 12 7.54 10.88 -8.18
C ALA A 12 8.99 11.30 -8.48
N GLY A 13 9.24 12.61 -8.58
CA GLY A 13 10.58 13.17 -8.75
C GLY A 13 11.51 12.89 -7.57
N ARG A 14 11.01 12.97 -6.32
CA ARG A 14 11.79 12.61 -5.11
C ARG A 14 12.15 11.13 -5.10
N LEU A 15 11.20 10.24 -5.44
CA LEU A 15 11.48 8.81 -5.53
C LEU A 15 12.56 8.50 -6.59
N ALA A 16 12.46 9.13 -7.77
CA ALA A 16 13.38 8.92 -8.89
C ALA A 16 14.81 9.41 -8.58
N ASN A 17 14.93 10.47 -7.79
CA ASN A 17 16.21 11.13 -7.48
C ASN A 17 16.66 10.90 -6.04
N CYS A 18 16.13 9.89 -5.36
CA CYS A 18 16.53 9.57 -3.99
C CYS A 18 18.03 9.30 -3.92
N PRO A 19 18.78 9.96 -3.01
CA PRO A 19 20.22 9.71 -2.84
C PRO A 19 20.49 8.23 -2.51
N PRO A 20 21.56 7.63 -3.03
CA PRO A 20 21.85 6.20 -2.82
C PRO A 20 21.96 5.76 -1.36
N ASP A 21 22.40 6.65 -0.48
CA ASP A 21 22.54 6.43 0.97
C ASP A 21 21.21 6.54 1.74
N GLU A 22 20.20 7.16 1.12
CA GLU A 22 18.84 7.27 1.65
C GLU A 22 17.85 6.32 0.96
N ASP A 23 18.24 5.73 -0.18
CA ASP A 23 17.39 4.92 -1.04
C ASP A 23 17.28 3.46 -0.53
N GLY A 24 16.54 3.29 0.55
CA GLY A 24 16.27 2.00 1.18
C GLY A 24 14.87 1.43 0.85
N PRO A 25 14.53 0.30 1.48
CA PRO A 25 13.25 -0.36 1.26
C PRO A 25 12.05 0.52 1.57
N VAL A 26 11.06 0.48 0.69
CA VAL A 26 9.81 1.24 0.81
C VAL A 26 8.60 0.32 0.56
N PHE A 27 7.58 0.41 1.41
CA PHE A 27 6.27 -0.14 1.12
C PHE A 27 5.49 0.84 0.23
N MET A 28 5.06 0.39 -0.93
CA MET A 28 4.06 1.08 -1.74
C MET A 28 2.70 0.47 -1.44
N VAL A 29 1.87 1.25 -0.77
CA VAL A 29 0.55 0.83 -0.29
C VAL A 29 -0.52 1.31 -1.25
N ASN A 30 -1.40 0.40 -1.66
CA ASN A 30 -2.49 0.68 -2.58
C ASN A 30 -3.83 0.43 -1.87
N TYR A 31 -4.68 1.44 -1.81
CA TYR A 31 -6.10 1.33 -1.56
C TYR A 31 -6.80 1.33 -2.91
N MET A 32 -7.61 0.31 -3.19
CA MET A 32 -8.15 0.05 -4.53
C MET A 32 -9.68 -0.01 -4.51
N ASN A 33 -10.30 0.81 -5.35
CA ASN A 33 -11.71 0.73 -5.69
C ASN A 33 -11.84 0.31 -7.15
N TYR A 34 -12.65 -0.70 -7.43
CA TYR A 34 -12.85 -1.27 -8.76
C TYR A 34 -14.12 -0.78 -9.41
N ARG A 35 -14.08 -0.61 -10.73
CA ARG A 35 -15.28 -0.46 -11.55
C ARG A 35 -16.13 -1.74 -11.47
N GLU A 36 -17.44 -1.61 -11.59
CA GLU A 36 -18.34 -2.75 -11.74
C GLU A 36 -17.99 -3.56 -13.01
N ARG A 37 -17.73 -2.87 -14.12
CA ARG A 37 -17.26 -3.42 -15.39
C ARG A 37 -15.96 -2.72 -15.80
N ALA A 38 -15.00 -3.49 -16.30
CA ALA A 38 -13.76 -2.93 -16.81
C ALA A 38 -14.03 -1.96 -17.98
N ASP A 39 -13.17 -0.98 -18.18
CA ASP A 39 -13.26 0.01 -19.25
C ASP A 39 -11.89 0.14 -19.94
N TYR A 40 -11.73 -0.53 -21.07
CA TYR A 40 -10.49 -0.48 -21.86
C TYR A 40 -10.39 0.78 -22.74
N GLY A 41 -11.41 1.66 -22.72
CA GLY A 41 -11.40 2.93 -23.44
C GLY A 41 -11.78 2.82 -24.93
N ASP A 42 -12.03 1.62 -25.42
CA ASP A 42 -12.49 1.32 -26.79
C ASP A 42 -13.98 0.94 -26.86
N GLY A 43 -14.69 1.06 -25.73
CA GLY A 43 -16.08 0.66 -25.55
C GLY A 43 -16.26 -0.81 -25.17
N SER A 44 -15.18 -1.53 -24.98
CA SER A 44 -15.16 -2.92 -24.54
C SER A 44 -14.86 -3.01 -23.03
N ASP A 45 -15.45 -4.00 -22.36
CA ASP A 45 -15.11 -4.40 -20.99
C ASP A 45 -14.27 -5.70 -20.98
N GLY A 46 -13.97 -6.25 -22.14
CA GLY A 46 -13.28 -7.52 -22.29
C GLY A 46 -14.03 -8.70 -21.63
N GLY A 47 -15.33 -8.55 -21.34
CA GLY A 47 -16.14 -9.54 -20.62
C GLY A 47 -15.80 -9.65 -19.14
N ARG A 48 -15.15 -8.64 -18.52
CA ARG A 48 -14.60 -8.65 -17.16
C ARG A 48 -15.22 -7.56 -16.28
N SER A 49 -15.32 -7.85 -15.00
CA SER A 49 -15.42 -6.82 -13.96
C SER A 49 -14.10 -6.08 -13.78
N GLY A 50 -14.14 -4.93 -13.12
CA GLY A 50 -12.92 -4.18 -12.79
C GLY A 50 -11.95 -4.99 -11.93
N ARG A 51 -12.48 -5.80 -11.02
CA ARG A 51 -11.68 -6.70 -10.16
C ARG A 51 -10.96 -7.79 -10.98
N GLU A 52 -11.66 -8.45 -11.89
CA GLU A 52 -11.07 -9.47 -12.76
C GLU A 52 -9.99 -8.88 -13.67
N ALA A 53 -10.16 -7.62 -14.11
CA ALA A 53 -9.12 -6.93 -14.86
C ALA A 53 -7.88 -6.67 -14.00
N ASP A 54 -8.02 -6.26 -12.73
CA ASP A 54 -6.88 -6.09 -11.83
C ASP A 54 -6.22 -7.42 -11.47
N ASP A 55 -6.97 -8.51 -11.35
CA ASP A 55 -6.41 -9.85 -11.14
C ASP A 55 -5.55 -10.30 -12.36
N GLU A 56 -5.93 -9.94 -13.59
CA GLU A 56 -5.13 -10.15 -14.80
C GLU A 56 -3.87 -9.28 -14.83
N TYR A 57 -3.91 -8.08 -14.26
CA TYR A 57 -2.75 -7.19 -14.15
C TYR A 57 -1.59 -7.85 -13.41
N ALA A 58 -1.82 -8.63 -12.33
CA ALA A 58 -0.87 -9.25 -11.42
C ALA A 58 0.59 -9.33 -11.94
N PRO A 59 1.46 -8.32 -11.73
CA PRO A 59 2.78 -8.24 -12.33
C PRO A 59 3.83 -9.02 -11.53
N VAL A 60 3.51 -10.24 -11.08
CA VAL A 60 4.34 -11.04 -10.15
C VAL A 60 5.73 -11.27 -10.72
N ASP A 61 5.83 -11.66 -11.99
CA ASP A 61 7.12 -11.91 -12.65
C ASP A 61 8.00 -10.65 -12.69
N VAL A 62 7.37 -9.48 -12.95
CA VAL A 62 8.09 -8.19 -12.97
C VAL A 62 8.56 -7.79 -11.59
N LEU A 63 7.76 -8.05 -10.55
CA LEU A 63 8.12 -7.79 -9.15
C LEU A 63 9.30 -8.66 -8.71
N ASP A 64 9.27 -9.95 -9.04
CA ASP A 64 10.35 -10.89 -8.71
C ASP A 64 11.67 -10.47 -9.39
N ASP A 65 11.62 -10.08 -10.65
CA ASP A 65 12.80 -9.63 -11.42
C ASP A 65 13.52 -8.43 -10.80
N ILE A 66 12.79 -7.54 -10.13
CA ILE A 66 13.35 -6.34 -9.49
C ILE A 66 13.57 -6.51 -7.98
N GLY A 67 13.35 -7.72 -7.44
CA GLY A 67 13.48 -8.02 -6.01
C GLY A 67 12.39 -7.39 -5.15
N ALA A 68 11.25 -7.02 -5.73
CA ALA A 68 10.10 -6.54 -4.98
C ALA A 68 9.28 -7.71 -4.44
N VAL A 69 8.64 -7.52 -3.28
CA VAL A 69 7.90 -8.55 -2.56
C VAL A 69 6.49 -8.10 -2.27
N VAL A 70 5.48 -8.91 -2.57
CA VAL A 70 4.12 -8.68 -2.08
C VAL A 70 4.13 -8.86 -0.57
N ALA A 71 4.09 -7.74 0.16
CA ALA A 71 4.13 -7.68 1.61
C ALA A 71 2.76 -7.97 2.24
N TYR A 72 1.70 -7.51 1.59
CA TYR A 72 0.33 -7.73 2.04
C TYR A 72 -0.64 -7.72 0.87
N PHE A 73 -1.70 -8.54 0.98
CA PHE A 73 -2.80 -8.55 0.05
C PHE A 73 -4.07 -9.05 0.73
N GLY A 74 -5.18 -8.35 0.53
CA GLY A 74 -6.43 -8.76 1.14
C GLY A 74 -7.64 -7.95 0.65
N ASP A 75 -8.82 -8.54 0.84
CA ASP A 75 -10.10 -7.96 0.43
C ASP A 75 -10.75 -7.22 1.58
N VAL A 76 -11.24 -6.02 1.31
CA VAL A 76 -12.02 -5.23 2.27
C VAL A 76 -13.34 -5.95 2.54
N ILE A 77 -13.63 -6.19 3.82
CA ILE A 77 -14.87 -6.80 4.28
C ILE A 77 -15.76 -5.80 5.03
N ASP A 78 -15.19 -4.66 5.44
CA ASP A 78 -15.92 -3.57 6.06
C ASP A 78 -15.17 -2.25 5.79
N ASP A 79 -15.82 -1.31 5.14
CA ASP A 79 -15.31 0.03 4.86
C ASP A 79 -15.98 1.03 5.80
N GLN A 80 -15.28 1.35 6.88
CA GLN A 80 -15.75 2.21 7.96
C GLN A 80 -15.85 3.69 7.55
N THR A 81 -15.26 4.06 6.42
CA THR A 81 -15.26 5.43 5.88
C THR A 81 -16.21 5.61 4.71
N SER A 82 -16.82 4.50 4.25
CA SER A 82 -17.80 4.50 3.16
C SER A 82 -17.28 5.11 1.85
N THR A 83 -16.00 4.94 1.58
CA THR A 83 -15.32 5.44 0.38
C THR A 83 -15.33 4.44 -0.77
N GLY A 84 -15.80 3.22 -0.51
CA GLY A 84 -15.96 2.17 -1.53
C GLY A 84 -14.68 1.37 -1.79
N TRP A 85 -13.76 1.28 -0.82
CA TRP A 85 -12.56 0.46 -0.96
C TRP A 85 -12.89 -1.03 -1.04
N HIS A 86 -12.27 -1.73 -1.99
CA HIS A 86 -12.50 -3.15 -2.24
C HIS A 86 -11.32 -4.02 -1.85
N ARG A 87 -10.08 -3.48 -1.92
CA ARG A 87 -8.87 -4.27 -1.70
C ARG A 87 -7.71 -3.39 -1.21
N ILE A 88 -6.83 -3.97 -0.39
CA ILE A 88 -5.55 -3.39 0.00
C ILE A 88 -4.43 -4.28 -0.53
N GLY A 89 -3.47 -3.67 -1.21
CA GLY A 89 -2.24 -4.30 -1.65
C GLY A 89 -1.02 -3.52 -1.17
N ILE A 90 -0.01 -4.21 -0.65
CA ILE A 90 1.26 -3.61 -0.25
C ILE A 90 2.38 -4.39 -0.93
N VAL A 91 3.23 -3.66 -1.65
CA VAL A 91 4.44 -4.21 -2.24
C VAL A 91 5.64 -3.52 -1.59
N GLN A 92 6.59 -4.31 -1.09
CA GLN A 92 7.91 -3.80 -0.70
C GLN A 92 8.80 -3.76 -1.93
N TYR A 93 9.32 -2.58 -2.21
CA TYR A 93 10.39 -2.39 -3.19
C TYR A 93 11.73 -2.29 -2.47
N PRO A 94 12.82 -2.84 -3.04
CA PRO A 94 14.14 -2.76 -2.42
C PRO A 94 14.65 -1.33 -2.30
N THR A 95 14.26 -0.46 -3.22
CA THR A 95 14.58 0.97 -3.22
C THR A 95 13.41 1.79 -3.79
N ARG A 96 13.36 3.09 -3.49
CA ARG A 96 12.39 4.02 -4.07
C ARG A 96 12.56 4.13 -5.58
N ARG A 97 13.82 4.14 -6.06
CA ARG A 97 14.12 4.20 -7.49
C ARG A 97 13.63 2.97 -8.23
N SER A 98 13.73 1.76 -7.64
CA SER A 98 13.26 0.53 -8.29
C SER A 98 11.74 0.56 -8.56
N PHE A 99 10.95 1.23 -7.69
CA PHE A 99 9.54 1.46 -7.96
C PHE A 99 9.32 2.33 -9.22
N ILE A 100 10.11 3.41 -9.39
CA ILE A 100 10.01 4.30 -10.55
C ILE A 100 10.53 3.60 -11.81
N GLU A 101 11.66 2.89 -11.73
CA GLU A 101 12.26 2.17 -12.85
C GLU A 101 11.29 1.10 -13.39
N MET A 102 10.57 0.40 -12.51
CA MET A 102 9.54 -0.55 -12.90
C MET A 102 8.48 0.09 -13.83
N GLN A 103 8.07 1.34 -13.54
CA GLN A 103 7.05 2.04 -14.36
C GLN A 103 7.52 2.28 -15.81
N SER A 104 8.84 2.29 -16.06
CA SER A 104 9.42 2.47 -17.39
C SER A 104 9.54 1.16 -18.18
N ARG A 105 9.43 0.00 -17.53
CA ARG A 105 9.54 -1.32 -18.17
C ARG A 105 8.36 -1.56 -19.13
N ARG A 106 8.67 -2.16 -20.30
CA ARG A 106 7.66 -2.45 -21.30
C ARG A 106 6.69 -3.53 -20.82
N ASP A 107 7.19 -4.62 -20.24
CA ASP A 107 6.41 -5.74 -19.73
C ASP A 107 5.42 -5.30 -18.63
N PHE A 108 5.84 -4.36 -17.77
CA PHE A 108 4.96 -3.75 -16.80
C PHE A 108 3.85 -2.91 -17.46
N ARG A 109 4.23 -2.05 -18.42
CA ARG A 109 3.24 -1.17 -19.10
C ARG A 109 2.22 -1.95 -19.91
N ASP A 110 2.62 -3.06 -20.52
CA ASP A 110 1.71 -3.91 -21.28
C ASP A 110 0.62 -4.50 -20.35
N LYS A 111 0.98 -4.89 -19.13
CA LYS A 111 0.04 -5.37 -18.09
C LYS A 111 -0.79 -4.22 -17.48
N HIS A 112 -0.23 -3.02 -17.37
CA HIS A 112 -0.85 -1.87 -16.70
C HIS A 112 -2.18 -1.44 -17.32
N THR A 113 -2.41 -1.76 -18.60
CA THR A 113 -3.69 -1.54 -19.29
C THR A 113 -4.86 -2.21 -18.57
N HIS A 114 -4.64 -3.38 -17.98
CA HIS A 114 -5.67 -4.10 -17.22
C HIS A 114 -5.99 -3.39 -15.91
N LYS A 115 -4.96 -2.91 -15.18
CA LYS A 115 -5.17 -2.10 -13.98
C LYS A 115 -5.95 -0.82 -14.30
N GLU A 116 -5.58 -0.13 -15.37
CA GLU A 116 -6.27 1.09 -15.78
C GLU A 116 -7.72 0.84 -16.18
N ALA A 117 -8.01 -0.29 -16.81
CA ALA A 117 -9.36 -0.68 -17.16
C ALA A 117 -10.21 -1.03 -15.91
N GLY A 118 -9.58 -1.67 -14.92
CA GLY A 118 -10.27 -2.18 -13.73
C GLY A 118 -10.52 -1.15 -12.64
N MET A 119 -9.62 -0.15 -12.48
CA MET A 119 -9.70 0.82 -11.39
C MET A 119 -10.73 1.90 -11.65
N ASP A 120 -11.59 2.17 -10.66
CA ASP A 120 -12.38 3.39 -10.59
C ASP A 120 -11.57 4.52 -9.96
N HIS A 121 -11.05 4.28 -8.75
CA HIS A 121 -10.07 5.17 -8.13
C HIS A 121 -9.11 4.39 -7.22
N THR A 122 -7.98 5.03 -6.88
CA THR A 122 -6.97 4.45 -5.99
C THR A 122 -6.22 5.54 -5.22
N ILE A 123 -5.71 5.16 -4.04
CA ILE A 123 -4.67 5.91 -3.34
C ILE A 123 -3.43 5.03 -3.31
N VAL A 124 -2.28 5.55 -3.78
CA VAL A 124 -0.97 4.88 -3.72
C VAL A 124 0.01 5.78 -3.00
N PHE A 125 0.57 5.30 -1.90
CA PHE A 125 1.49 6.07 -1.09
C PHE A 125 2.68 5.24 -0.60
N GLY A 126 3.78 5.92 -0.30
CA GLY A 126 5.01 5.31 0.19
C GLY A 126 5.13 5.37 1.70
N VAL A 127 5.61 4.27 2.31
CA VAL A 127 5.97 4.17 3.73
C VAL A 127 7.37 3.59 3.83
N PRO A 128 8.38 4.33 4.32
CA PRO A 128 9.74 3.82 4.50
C PRO A 128 9.76 2.67 5.50
N VAL A 129 10.26 1.48 5.09
CA VAL A 129 10.18 0.26 5.91
C VAL A 129 10.94 0.42 7.24
N HIS A 130 12.12 1.06 7.21
CA HIS A 130 12.95 1.30 8.40
C HIS A 130 12.33 2.25 9.43
N LEU A 131 11.26 2.97 9.07
CA LEU A 131 10.52 3.86 9.97
C LEU A 131 9.23 3.21 10.50
N VAL A 132 8.89 2.01 10.03
CA VAL A 132 7.72 1.28 10.54
C VAL A 132 8.04 0.74 11.93
N ARG A 133 7.21 1.10 12.89
CA ARG A 133 7.28 0.58 14.26
C ARG A 133 6.24 -0.51 14.40
N SER A 134 6.64 -1.68 14.87
CA SER A 134 5.75 -2.82 15.08
C SER A 134 5.89 -3.35 16.51
N ALA A 135 4.76 -3.65 17.13
CA ALA A 135 4.76 -4.44 18.35
C ALA A 135 5.00 -5.92 18.04
N SER A 136 5.81 -6.58 18.86
CA SER A 136 6.35 -7.93 18.59
C SER A 136 5.35 -9.08 18.78
N GLU A 137 4.16 -8.85 19.29
CA GLU A 137 3.27 -9.88 19.86
C GLU A 137 2.02 -10.13 19.02
N ALA A 138 2.08 -10.19 17.73
CA ALA A 138 0.85 -10.54 17.04
C ALA A 138 0.90 -11.95 16.47
N GLY A 139 -0.02 -12.77 16.92
CA GLY A 139 -0.34 -14.04 16.31
C GLY A 139 -0.93 -13.89 14.89
N HIS A 140 -1.25 -15.00 14.28
CA HIS A 140 -1.99 -15.01 13.01
C HIS A 140 -3.34 -14.31 13.22
N ALA A 141 -3.67 -13.35 12.36
CA ALA A 141 -4.92 -12.62 12.40
C ALA A 141 -5.65 -12.76 11.07
N ASP A 142 -6.91 -13.19 11.15
CA ASP A 142 -7.75 -13.33 9.95
C ASP A 142 -8.28 -11.96 9.45
N ARG A 143 -8.29 -10.97 10.36
CA ARG A 143 -8.75 -9.61 10.08
C ARG A 143 -7.66 -8.61 10.42
N VAL A 144 -7.45 -7.67 9.53
CA VAL A 144 -6.51 -6.57 9.72
C VAL A 144 -7.23 -5.25 9.48
N VAL A 145 -7.08 -4.30 10.39
CA VAL A 145 -7.56 -2.93 10.21
C VAL A 145 -6.44 -2.08 9.64
N PHE A 146 -6.73 -1.38 8.58
CA PHE A 146 -5.85 -0.36 8.02
C PHE A 146 -6.48 1.00 8.26
N ASP A 147 -5.75 1.88 8.94
CA ASP A 147 -6.05 3.29 9.09
C ASP A 147 -5.00 4.10 8.34
N LEU A 148 -5.41 4.78 7.31
CA LEU A 148 -4.64 5.83 6.68
C LEU A 148 -5.16 7.16 7.21
N VAL A 149 -4.30 7.94 7.89
CA VAL A 149 -4.75 9.13 8.62
C VAL A 149 -3.91 10.36 8.29
N ARG A 150 -4.54 11.52 8.42
CA ARG A 150 -3.87 12.83 8.45
C ARG A 150 -4.12 13.47 9.82
N HIS A 151 -3.05 13.88 10.48
CA HIS A 151 -3.10 14.61 11.75
C HIS A 151 -1.79 15.38 11.97
N GLU A 152 -1.83 16.37 12.85
CA GLU A 152 -0.66 17.20 13.17
C GLU A 152 0.28 16.58 14.24
N ARG A 153 -0.15 15.50 14.86
CA ARG A 153 0.64 14.82 15.92
C ARG A 153 1.65 13.88 15.30
N GLY A 154 2.80 13.73 15.96
CA GLY A 154 3.78 12.71 15.59
C GLY A 154 3.27 11.29 15.83
N LEU A 155 3.95 10.31 15.22
CA LEU A 155 3.68 8.89 15.42
C LEU A 155 3.74 8.55 16.92
N GLY A 156 2.66 8.01 17.45
CA GLY A 156 2.61 7.43 18.78
C GLY A 156 3.39 6.12 18.89
N THR A 157 3.47 5.57 20.11
CA THR A 157 3.92 4.19 20.31
C THR A 157 2.82 3.26 19.83
N PRO A 158 3.13 2.26 18.96
CA PRO A 158 2.12 1.30 18.53
C PRO A 158 1.58 0.52 19.73
N ALA A 159 0.26 0.31 19.75
CA ALA A 159 -0.38 -0.58 20.70
C ALA A 159 0.08 -2.03 20.47
N PRO A 160 -0.10 -2.94 21.46
CA PRO A 160 0.05 -4.37 21.21
C PRO A 160 -0.72 -4.78 19.95
N GLN A 161 -0.13 -5.62 19.11
CA GLN A 161 -0.71 -6.06 17.83
C GLN A 161 -0.89 -4.95 16.79
N GLN A 162 -0.17 -3.85 16.90
CA GLN A 162 -0.24 -2.74 15.95
C GLN A 162 1.14 -2.45 15.32
N ALA A 163 1.13 -1.98 14.08
CA ALA A 163 2.26 -1.32 13.45
C ALA A 163 1.85 0.08 13.00
N THR A 164 2.80 1.01 13.01
CA THR A 164 2.62 2.37 12.53
C THR A 164 3.81 2.80 11.70
N GLY A 165 3.56 3.54 10.62
CA GLY A 165 4.62 4.08 9.78
C GLY A 165 4.23 5.44 9.20
N PRO A 166 5.21 6.37 9.04
CA PRO A 166 4.95 7.66 8.43
C PRO A 166 4.68 7.49 6.94
N VAL A 167 3.73 8.26 6.41
CA VAL A 167 3.54 8.38 4.96
C VAL A 167 4.57 9.38 4.43
N GLU A 168 5.44 8.90 3.53
CA GLU A 168 6.47 9.73 2.90
C GLU A 168 5.90 10.64 1.82
N GLY A 169 4.87 10.18 1.14
CA GLY A 169 4.12 10.92 0.12
C GLY A 169 3.10 10.02 -0.57
N THR A 170 2.11 10.66 -1.18
CA THR A 170 1.07 10.00 -1.98
C THR A 170 1.39 10.21 -3.45
N ILE A 171 1.77 9.14 -4.17
CA ILE A 171 2.14 9.25 -5.59
C ILE A 171 0.92 9.31 -6.51
N MET A 172 -0.19 8.72 -6.07
CA MET A 172 -1.46 8.74 -6.80
C MET A 172 -2.61 8.79 -5.81
N GLY A 173 -3.60 9.62 -6.09
CA GLY A 173 -4.78 9.73 -5.23
C GLY A 173 -5.73 10.83 -5.68
N ASP A 174 -6.49 11.34 -4.73
CA ASP A 174 -7.50 12.40 -4.90
C ASP A 174 -6.98 13.81 -4.55
N GLY A 175 -5.67 13.95 -4.30
CA GLY A 175 -5.02 15.20 -3.90
C GLY A 175 -4.94 15.41 -2.39
N ARG A 176 -5.55 14.57 -1.58
CA ARG A 176 -5.34 14.59 -0.13
C ARG A 176 -3.94 14.11 0.23
N THR A 177 -3.40 14.65 1.31
CA THR A 177 -2.12 14.24 1.89
C THR A 177 -2.35 13.47 3.17
N TRP A 178 -1.50 12.52 3.44
CA TRP A 178 -1.58 11.62 4.59
C TRP A 178 -0.30 11.71 5.42
N THR A 179 -0.39 11.44 6.70
CA THR A 179 0.77 11.52 7.61
C THR A 179 1.19 10.18 8.18
N GLU A 180 0.24 9.25 8.33
CA GLU A 180 0.49 7.99 9.02
C GLU A 180 -0.36 6.85 8.46
N LEU A 181 0.26 5.68 8.31
CA LEU A 181 -0.41 4.40 8.17
C LEU A 181 -0.37 3.66 9.51
N ARG A 182 -1.54 3.18 9.97
CA ARG A 182 -1.66 2.26 11.12
C ARG A 182 -2.24 0.95 10.65
N ILE A 183 -1.67 -0.14 11.15
CA ILE A 183 -2.09 -1.50 10.84
C ILE A 183 -2.34 -2.21 12.15
N SER A 184 -3.56 -2.71 12.36
CA SER A 184 -3.93 -3.43 13.58
C SER A 184 -4.40 -4.83 13.23
N TRP A 185 -3.73 -5.84 13.78
CA TRP A 185 -4.08 -7.25 13.61
C TRP A 185 -5.08 -7.67 14.68
N LEU A 186 -6.24 -8.16 14.26
CA LEU A 186 -7.34 -8.53 15.14
C LEU A 186 -7.50 -10.05 15.24
N GLY A 187 -7.50 -10.56 16.48
CA GLY A 187 -7.90 -11.92 16.77
C GLY A 187 -9.41 -12.14 16.63
N ALA A 188 -9.82 -13.38 16.75
CA ALA A 188 -11.24 -13.74 16.75
C ALA A 188 -11.92 -13.12 18.00
N GLY A 189 -12.88 -12.21 17.77
CA GLY A 189 -13.62 -11.54 18.85
C GLY A 189 -13.01 -10.24 19.35
N ASP A 190 -11.86 -9.80 18.83
CA ASP A 190 -11.31 -8.50 19.14
C ASP A 190 -12.21 -7.38 18.60
N ASP A 191 -12.39 -6.33 19.39
CA ASP A 191 -13.06 -5.11 18.98
C ASP A 191 -12.15 -4.29 18.05
N LEU A 192 -12.78 -3.47 17.21
CA LEU A 192 -12.03 -2.50 16.40
C LEU A 192 -11.32 -1.49 17.31
N PRO A 193 -10.07 -1.08 16.99
CA PRO A 193 -9.40 0.00 17.69
C PRO A 193 -10.30 1.25 17.73
N PRO A 194 -10.28 2.01 18.84
CA PRO A 194 -11.05 3.24 18.93
C PRO A 194 -10.66 4.22 17.81
N LEU A 195 -11.62 5.06 17.44
CA LEU A 195 -11.38 6.14 16.49
C LEU A 195 -10.74 7.30 17.24
N ASP A 196 -9.55 7.71 16.80
CA ASP A 196 -8.93 8.93 17.26
C ASP A 196 -9.55 10.15 16.57
N ASP A 197 -9.40 11.32 17.20
CA ASP A 197 -9.69 12.60 16.56
C ASP A 197 -8.56 12.93 15.55
N VAL A 198 -8.87 12.87 14.28
CA VAL A 198 -7.94 13.13 13.16
C VAL A 198 -8.63 13.98 12.09
N ASP A 199 -7.85 14.74 11.33
CA ASP A 199 -8.38 15.66 10.30
C ASP A 199 -9.03 14.89 9.14
N ASP A 200 -8.40 13.80 8.72
CA ASP A 200 -8.85 12.92 7.64
C ASP A 200 -8.51 11.46 7.94
N ARG A 201 -9.33 10.55 7.44
CA ARG A 201 -9.13 9.10 7.64
C ARG A 201 -9.72 8.29 6.51
N GLU A 202 -8.99 7.19 6.18
CA GLU A 202 -9.53 6.05 5.47
C GLU A 202 -9.36 4.82 6.37
N ARG A 203 -10.45 4.23 6.85
CA ARG A 203 -10.42 3.03 7.70
C ARG A 203 -11.15 1.88 7.04
N VAL A 204 -10.44 0.78 6.88
CA VAL A 204 -11.00 -0.46 6.35
C VAL A 204 -10.62 -1.67 7.20
N VAL A 205 -11.52 -2.65 7.27
CA VAL A 205 -11.26 -3.98 7.81
C VAL A 205 -11.04 -4.92 6.63
N VAL A 206 -9.96 -5.65 6.64
CA VAL A 206 -9.50 -6.47 5.52
C VAL A 206 -9.41 -7.93 5.94
N ARG A 207 -9.95 -8.83 5.11
CA ARG A 207 -9.66 -10.26 5.18
C ARG A 207 -8.35 -10.53 4.49
N THR A 208 -7.38 -11.06 5.23
CA THR A 208 -6.03 -11.30 4.77
C THR A 208 -5.94 -12.50 3.83
N SER A 209 -5.25 -12.33 2.71
CA SER A 209 -4.79 -13.40 1.82
C SER A 209 -3.28 -13.62 1.92
N ILE A 210 -2.50 -12.52 2.01
CA ILE A 210 -1.04 -12.52 2.18
C ILE A 210 -0.70 -11.52 3.28
N ASP A 211 0.13 -11.93 4.25
CA ASP A 211 0.71 -11.03 5.26
C ASP A 211 2.15 -11.42 5.57
N ARG A 212 3.08 -10.56 5.19
CA ARG A 212 4.52 -10.66 5.44
C ARG A 212 5.07 -9.40 6.08
N ILE A 213 4.21 -8.42 6.42
CA ILE A 213 4.63 -7.09 6.87
C ILE A 213 5.62 -7.18 8.02
N ARG A 214 5.27 -7.92 9.08
CA ARG A 214 6.11 -8.02 10.27
C ARG A 214 7.46 -8.66 10.01
N THR A 215 7.48 -9.72 9.21
CA THR A 215 8.73 -10.39 8.82
C THR A 215 9.65 -9.44 8.06
N LEU A 216 9.09 -8.64 7.15
CA LEU A 216 9.85 -7.68 6.35
C LEU A 216 10.34 -6.50 7.19
N VAL A 217 9.55 -6.00 8.12
CA VAL A 217 9.95 -4.94 9.07
C VAL A 217 11.07 -5.45 9.98
N ALA A 218 10.94 -6.63 10.58
CA ALA A 218 11.96 -7.21 11.44
C ALA A 218 13.29 -7.45 10.70
N ALA A 219 13.23 -7.85 9.43
CA ALA A 219 14.43 -8.02 8.59
C ALA A 219 15.12 -6.67 8.32
N ALA A 220 14.36 -5.59 8.11
CA ALA A 220 14.91 -4.25 7.91
C ALA A 220 15.59 -3.72 9.19
N ASP A 221 14.99 -3.93 10.36
CA ASP A 221 15.56 -3.54 11.67
C ASP A 221 16.90 -4.26 11.94
N GLY A 222 16.97 -5.56 11.62
CA GLY A 222 18.21 -6.35 11.75
C GLY A 222 19.35 -5.88 10.85
N ALA A 223 19.04 -5.35 9.67
CA ALA A 223 20.03 -4.84 8.74
C ALA A 223 20.64 -3.48 9.16
N HIS A 224 19.90 -2.70 9.94
CA HIS A 224 20.36 -1.38 10.46
C HIS A 224 21.02 -1.48 11.85
N GLY A 225 20.94 -2.65 12.52
CA GLY A 225 21.36 -2.85 13.92
C GLY A 225 22.80 -3.31 14.13
N THR A 226 23.71 -3.29 13.14
CA THR A 226 25.12 -3.68 13.34
C THR A 226 26.07 -2.54 12.98
N PRO A 227 26.31 -1.56 13.88
CA PRO A 227 27.60 -0.87 13.87
C PRO A 227 28.59 -1.82 14.53
N GLY A 228 29.67 -2.16 13.79
CA GLY A 228 30.72 -3.02 14.27
C GLY A 228 31.27 -2.60 15.62
N SER A 229 31.41 -3.57 16.49
CA SER A 229 32.24 -3.55 17.67
C SER A 229 33.72 -3.63 17.30
#